data_798f8c3297de892a5a5de5f549e4fb8b
#
_entry.id   798f8c3297de892a5a5de5f549e4fb8b
#
_cell.length_a   1.000
_cell.length_b   1.000
_cell.length_c   1.000
_cell.angle_alpha   90.00
_cell.angle_beta   90.00
_cell.angle_gamma   90.00
#
_symmetry.space_group_name_H-M   'P 1'
#
loop_
_entity.id
_entity.type
_entity.pdbx_description
1 polymer ?
#
loop_
_entity_poly.entity_id
_entity_poly.type
_entity_poly.pdbx_seq_one_letter_code
_entity_poly.pdbx_strand_id
1 'polypeptide(L)'
;MSSPLAYFITFHTYGSWLHGRTAGSVDWRHNIYGTPVLPPDPQREDVARERQVTDAVTLAEPMRFLTDQTLREVCLYRDWTLHALHVRTNHVHAVVTAQATPEKVMSDFKAYATRKLRQAGSVPPRGKVWSEHGSTRYLWTEEQVCEPLNSVEVLSPSL
;
A
#
# COMPACT_ATOMS: atom_id res chain seq x y z
N MET A 1 14.46 16.62 -22.05
CA MET A 1 13.51 15.65 -21.53
C MET A 1 13.02 16.08 -20.18
N SER A 2 11.74 16.12 -20.02
CA SER A 2 11.18 16.51 -18.74
C SER A 2 11.06 15.29 -17.83
N SER A 3 11.35 15.50 -16.57
CA SER A 3 11.15 14.47 -15.54
C SER A 3 9.87 14.78 -14.80
N PRO A 4 9.19 13.77 -14.28
CA PRO A 4 8.00 14.04 -13.47
C PRO A 4 8.40 14.83 -12.21
N LEU A 5 7.48 15.65 -11.74
CA LEU A 5 7.71 16.40 -10.50
C LEU A 5 7.69 15.50 -9.28
N ALA A 6 6.84 14.48 -9.31
CA ALA A 6 6.71 13.55 -8.21
C ALA A 6 6.04 12.26 -8.69
N TYR A 7 6.03 11.28 -7.81
CA TYR A 7 5.29 10.02 -8.02
C TYR A 7 4.22 9.92 -6.94
N PHE A 8 3.05 9.45 -7.34
CA PHE A 8 2.01 9.06 -6.38
C PHE A 8 2.03 7.54 -6.28
N ILE A 9 2.43 7.04 -5.13
CA ILE A 9 2.64 5.62 -4.90
C ILE A 9 1.62 5.13 -3.91
N THR A 10 0.94 4.03 -4.25
CA THR A 10 -0.02 3.38 -3.37
C THR A 10 0.29 1.90 -3.34
N PHE A 11 0.35 1.32 -2.15
CA PHE A 11 0.50 -0.12 -2.00
C PHE A 11 -0.32 -0.61 -0.82
N HIS A 12 -0.70 -1.87 -0.88
CA HIS A 12 -1.63 -2.47 0.07
C HIS A 12 -0.98 -3.58 0.86
N THR A 13 -1.51 -3.83 2.05
CA THR A 13 -1.06 -4.96 2.85
C THR A 13 -1.51 -6.26 2.20
N TYR A 14 -0.76 -7.32 2.50
CA TYR A 14 -1.05 -8.64 1.95
C TYR A 14 -2.41 -9.13 2.45
N GLY A 15 -3.20 -9.66 1.54
CA GLY A 15 -4.49 -10.22 1.89
C GLY A 15 -5.60 -9.20 2.10
N SER A 16 -5.34 -7.90 1.97
CA SER A 16 -6.37 -6.88 2.17
C SER A 16 -7.55 -7.06 1.23
N TRP A 17 -7.31 -7.63 0.05
CA TRP A 17 -8.36 -7.89 -0.93
C TRP A 17 -9.34 -8.96 -0.46
N LEU A 18 -8.98 -9.77 0.52
CA LEU A 18 -9.89 -10.79 1.05
C LEU A 18 -11.02 -10.19 1.88
N HIS A 19 -10.77 -9.06 2.52
CA HIS A 19 -11.78 -8.42 3.35
C HIS A 19 -12.96 -7.90 2.54
N GLY A 20 -12.72 -7.53 1.31
CA GLY A 20 -13.78 -7.06 0.46
C GLY A 20 -14.78 -8.16 0.10
N ARG A 21 -14.40 -9.41 0.16
CA ARG A 21 -15.27 -10.51 -0.23
C ARG A 21 -16.37 -10.77 0.78
N THR A 22 -16.08 -10.59 2.05
CA THR A 22 -17.09 -10.80 3.08
C THR A 22 -18.18 -9.76 3.01
N ALA A 23 -17.89 -8.62 2.47
CA ALA A 23 -18.87 -7.58 2.26
C ALA A 23 -19.58 -7.70 0.91
N GLY A 24 -19.35 -8.80 0.20
CA GLY A 24 -19.93 -8.99 -1.11
C GLY A 24 -19.21 -8.26 -2.20
N SER A 25 -18.05 -7.74 -1.92
CA SER A 25 -17.30 -7.08 -2.96
C SER A 25 -16.76 -8.13 -3.92
N VAL A 26 -16.72 -7.72 -5.15
CA VAL A 26 -16.39 -8.61 -6.24
C VAL A 26 -14.89 -8.77 -6.33
N ASP A 27 -14.44 -10.01 -6.44
CA ASP A 27 -13.07 -10.28 -6.80
C ASP A 27 -12.82 -9.54 -8.12
N TRP A 28 -11.78 -8.72 -8.17
CA TRP A 28 -11.51 -7.95 -9.36
C TRP A 28 -11.35 -8.81 -10.61
N ARG A 29 -10.95 -10.07 -10.44
CA ARG A 29 -10.83 -11.01 -11.54
C ARG A 29 -12.19 -11.41 -12.10
N HIS A 30 -13.23 -11.28 -11.29
CA HIS A 30 -14.57 -11.62 -11.67
C HIS A 30 -15.45 -10.38 -11.82
N ASN A 31 -14.84 -9.22 -11.70
CA ASN A 31 -15.56 -7.97 -11.83
C ASN A 31 -15.66 -7.59 -13.29
N ILE A 32 -16.18 -8.50 -14.08
CA ILE A 32 -16.47 -8.25 -15.46
C ILE A 32 -17.91 -7.78 -15.53
N TYR A 33 -18.09 -6.67 -16.19
CA TYR A 33 -19.40 -6.06 -16.27
C TYR A 33 -20.42 -7.06 -16.83
N GLY A 34 -21.53 -7.21 -16.14
CA GLY A 34 -22.58 -8.14 -16.56
C GLY A 34 -22.39 -9.56 -16.07
N THR A 35 -21.29 -9.86 -15.41
CA THR A 35 -21.11 -11.17 -14.83
C THR A 35 -21.85 -11.20 -13.49
N PRO A 36 -22.69 -12.20 -13.26
CA PRO A 36 -23.37 -12.29 -11.97
C PRO A 36 -22.33 -12.39 -10.87
N VAL A 37 -22.57 -11.67 -9.79
CA VAL A 37 -21.74 -11.78 -8.62
C VAL A 37 -21.78 -13.23 -8.18
N LEU A 38 -20.62 -13.86 -8.12
CA LEU A 38 -20.57 -15.24 -7.66
C LEU A 38 -21.04 -15.28 -6.22
N PRO A 39 -21.99 -16.19 -5.90
CA PRO A 39 -22.38 -16.32 -4.52
C PRO A 39 -21.16 -16.70 -3.67
N PRO A 40 -21.14 -16.32 -2.40
CA PRO A 40 -20.05 -16.72 -1.53
C PRO A 40 -19.89 -18.22 -1.59
N ASP A 41 -18.71 -18.64 -1.99
CA ASP A 41 -18.38 -20.06 -2.04
C ASP A 41 -17.42 -20.34 -0.89
N PRO A 42 -17.86 -20.99 0.18
CA PRO A 42 -16.99 -21.27 1.31
C PRO A 42 -15.75 -22.07 0.92
N GLN A 43 -15.89 -22.97 -0.04
CA GLN A 43 -14.75 -23.75 -0.50
C GLN A 43 -13.72 -22.88 -1.18
N ARG A 44 -14.18 -21.92 -1.97
CA ARG A 44 -13.28 -21.01 -2.66
C ARG A 44 -12.54 -20.12 -1.67
N GLU A 45 -13.22 -19.62 -0.67
CA GLU A 45 -12.59 -18.83 0.37
C GLU A 45 -11.58 -19.64 1.15
N ASP A 46 -11.92 -20.86 1.49
CA ASP A 46 -11.00 -21.74 2.20
C ASP A 46 -9.76 -22.04 1.37
N VAL A 47 -9.93 -22.33 0.09
CA VAL A 47 -8.79 -22.57 -0.80
C VAL A 47 -7.91 -21.33 -0.89
N ALA A 48 -8.52 -20.16 -0.99
CA ALA A 48 -7.75 -18.91 -1.05
C ALA A 48 -6.96 -18.70 0.24
N ARG A 49 -7.56 -19.01 1.38
CA ARG A 49 -6.89 -18.87 2.67
C ARG A 49 -5.74 -19.88 2.82
N GLU A 50 -5.97 -21.11 2.36
CA GLU A 50 -4.94 -22.14 2.43
C GLU A 50 -3.71 -21.79 1.61
N ARG A 51 -3.89 -21.02 0.54
CA ARG A 51 -2.79 -20.58 -0.31
C ARG A 51 -2.00 -19.43 0.29
N GLN A 52 -2.53 -18.78 1.31
CA GLN A 52 -1.80 -17.71 1.97
C GLN A 52 -0.81 -18.32 2.95
N VAL A 53 0.45 -17.93 2.82
CA VAL A 53 1.48 -18.38 3.76
C VAL A 53 1.26 -17.74 5.12
N THR A 54 0.64 -16.56 5.13
CA THR A 54 0.32 -15.82 6.35
C THR A 54 -1.09 -15.29 6.26
N ASP A 55 -1.68 -14.98 7.40
CA ASP A 55 -2.98 -14.31 7.44
C ASP A 55 -2.88 -12.91 6.81
N ALA A 56 -4.04 -12.37 6.44
CA ALA A 56 -4.11 -11.01 5.96
C ALA A 56 -3.51 -10.06 6.98
N VAL A 57 -2.78 -9.07 6.50
CA VAL A 57 -2.08 -8.12 7.36
C VAL A 57 -2.92 -6.86 7.52
N THR A 58 -3.13 -6.46 8.76
CA THR A 58 -3.77 -5.20 9.09
C THR A 58 -2.81 -4.41 9.98
N LEU A 59 -2.61 -3.15 9.65
CA LEU A 59 -1.68 -2.32 10.39
C LEU A 59 -2.39 -1.66 11.58
N ALA A 60 -2.10 -2.14 12.77
CA ALA A 60 -2.56 -1.51 13.99
C ALA A 60 -1.85 -0.17 14.18
N GLU A 61 -2.34 0.64 15.10
CA GLU A 61 -1.79 1.99 15.31
C GLU A 61 -0.27 2.01 15.50
N PRO A 62 0.32 1.15 16.37
CA PRO A 62 1.79 1.15 16.50
C PRO A 62 2.51 0.76 15.22
N MET A 63 1.91 -0.13 14.43
CA MET A 63 2.49 -0.55 13.16
C MET A 63 2.45 0.58 12.14
N ARG A 64 1.35 1.34 12.12
CA ARG A 64 1.24 2.50 11.24
C ARG A 64 2.28 3.55 11.59
N PHE A 65 2.45 3.81 12.86
CA PHE A 65 3.45 4.77 13.32
C PHE A 65 4.85 4.34 12.92
N LEU A 66 5.18 3.08 13.14
CA LEU A 66 6.50 2.55 12.79
C LEU A 66 6.74 2.60 11.28
N THR A 67 5.73 2.25 10.50
CA THR A 67 5.81 2.31 9.04
C THR A 67 6.02 3.75 8.58
N ASP A 68 5.25 4.68 9.12
CA ASP A 68 5.38 6.09 8.79
C ASP A 68 6.80 6.59 9.05
N GLN A 69 7.32 6.33 10.24
CA GLN A 69 8.68 6.73 10.57
C GLN A 69 9.72 6.10 9.65
N THR A 70 9.54 4.82 9.35
CA THR A 70 10.49 4.10 8.52
C THR A 70 10.56 4.68 7.12
N LEU A 71 9.40 4.96 6.53
CA LEU A 71 9.38 5.52 5.18
C LEU A 71 9.96 6.93 5.12
N ARG A 72 9.76 7.72 6.16
CA ARG A 72 10.39 9.04 6.25
C ARG A 72 11.90 8.92 6.35
N GLU A 73 12.37 7.95 7.14
CA GLU A 73 13.82 7.69 7.26
C GLU A 73 14.43 7.23 5.93
N VAL A 74 13.71 6.37 5.21
CA VAL A 74 14.18 5.91 3.89
C VAL A 74 14.35 7.09 2.96
N CYS A 75 13.39 8.00 2.93
CA CYS A 75 13.46 9.18 2.07
C CYS A 75 14.65 10.04 2.44
N LEU A 76 14.91 10.23 3.72
CA LEU A 76 16.09 10.99 4.16
C LEU A 76 17.38 10.27 3.76
N TYR A 77 17.43 8.98 3.94
CA TYR A 77 18.62 8.19 3.63
C TYR A 77 18.92 8.19 2.13
N ARG A 78 17.88 8.11 1.30
CA ARG A 78 18.01 8.07 -0.15
C ARG A 78 18.05 9.45 -0.79
N ASP A 79 17.88 10.49 0.01
CA ASP A 79 17.80 11.85 -0.50
C ASP A 79 16.60 12.04 -1.44
N TRP A 80 15.50 11.40 -1.10
CA TRP A 80 14.23 11.60 -1.78
C TRP A 80 13.40 12.63 -1.03
N THR A 81 12.63 13.42 -1.77
CA THR A 81 11.76 14.43 -1.16
C THR A 81 10.36 13.84 -0.97
N LEU A 82 9.97 13.69 0.26
CA LEU A 82 8.63 13.20 0.59
C LEU A 82 7.69 14.36 0.78
N HIS A 83 6.70 14.48 -0.09
CA HIS A 83 5.72 15.58 -0.03
C HIS A 83 4.55 15.23 0.85
N ALA A 84 4.12 13.98 0.85
CA ALA A 84 3.03 13.52 1.69
C ALA A 84 3.18 12.03 1.94
N LEU A 85 2.71 11.60 3.10
CA LEU A 85 2.71 10.19 3.46
C LEU A 85 1.50 9.92 4.33
N HIS A 86 0.74 8.90 3.96
CA HIS A 86 -0.42 8.51 4.71
C HIS A 86 -0.46 7.00 4.84
N VAL A 87 -0.30 6.51 6.06
CA VAL A 87 -0.31 5.08 6.36
C VAL A 87 -1.65 4.74 6.99
N ARG A 88 -2.41 3.91 6.29
CA ARG A 88 -3.73 3.46 6.74
C ARG A 88 -3.66 2.03 7.24
N THR A 89 -4.79 1.50 7.66
CA THR A 89 -4.84 0.14 8.22
C THR A 89 -4.44 -0.94 7.23
N ASN A 90 -4.69 -0.72 5.95
CA ASN A 90 -4.41 -1.74 4.93
C ASN A 90 -3.76 -1.19 3.67
N HIS A 91 -3.34 0.07 3.67
CA HIS A 91 -2.64 0.62 2.51
C HIS A 91 -1.84 1.85 2.90
N VAL A 92 -0.94 2.22 2.00
CA VAL A 92 -0.07 3.38 2.15
C VAL A 92 -0.16 4.22 0.90
N HIS A 93 -0.29 5.53 1.08
CA HIS A 93 -0.19 6.50 0.00
C HIS A 93 1.03 7.38 0.26
N ALA A 94 1.81 7.64 -0.76
CA ALA A 94 2.96 8.52 -0.66
C ALA A 94 3.10 9.36 -1.92
N VAL A 95 3.45 10.63 -1.74
CA VAL A 95 3.82 11.51 -2.84
C VAL A 95 5.29 11.86 -2.64
N VAL A 96 6.12 11.44 -3.59
CA VAL A 96 7.56 11.53 -3.41
C VAL A 96 8.25 11.93 -4.70
N THR A 97 9.28 12.76 -4.57
CA THR A 97 10.18 13.10 -5.68
C THR A 97 11.46 12.31 -5.48
N ALA A 98 11.85 11.56 -6.49
CA ALA A 98 13.04 10.72 -6.40
C ALA A 98 13.70 10.64 -7.78
N GLN A 99 14.98 10.35 -7.78
CA GLN A 99 15.72 10.13 -9.02
C GLN A 99 15.68 8.66 -9.43
N ALA A 100 15.06 7.83 -8.62
CA ALA A 100 14.81 6.42 -8.94
C ALA A 100 13.45 6.28 -9.61
N THR A 101 13.19 5.10 -10.17
CA THR A 101 11.86 4.82 -10.71
C THR A 101 10.84 4.68 -9.58
N PRO A 102 9.55 4.93 -9.85
CA PRO A 102 8.56 4.78 -8.79
C PRO A 102 8.44 3.33 -8.32
N GLU A 103 8.69 2.36 -9.18
CA GLU A 103 8.71 0.95 -8.80
C GLU A 103 9.83 0.67 -7.80
N LYS A 104 10.99 1.28 -8.01
CA LYS A 104 12.11 1.15 -7.09
C LYS A 104 11.79 1.78 -5.74
N VAL A 105 11.17 2.96 -5.75
CA VAL A 105 10.76 3.64 -4.52
C VAL A 105 9.78 2.77 -3.74
N MET A 106 8.77 2.24 -4.41
CA MET A 106 7.79 1.38 -3.78
C MET A 106 8.43 0.11 -3.22
N SER A 107 9.32 -0.49 -3.99
CA SER A 107 10.02 -1.71 -3.57
C SER A 107 10.86 -1.45 -2.31
N ASP A 108 11.57 -0.35 -2.27
CA ASP A 108 12.37 0.02 -1.10
C ASP A 108 11.47 0.29 0.12
N PHE A 109 10.36 0.99 -0.08
CA PHE A 109 9.42 1.25 1.00
C PHE A 109 8.93 -0.06 1.61
N LYS A 110 8.50 -0.99 0.77
CA LYS A 110 8.02 -2.30 1.24
C LYS A 110 9.10 -3.05 1.99
N ALA A 111 10.31 -3.08 1.45
CA ALA A 111 11.41 -3.84 2.04
C ALA A 111 11.81 -3.28 3.42
N TYR A 112 11.97 -1.98 3.51
CA TYR A 112 12.37 -1.36 4.78
C TYR A 112 11.26 -1.45 5.82
N ALA A 113 10.01 -1.23 5.42
CA ALA A 113 8.89 -1.35 6.34
C ALA A 113 8.75 -2.78 6.87
N THR A 114 8.88 -3.77 5.98
CA THR A 114 8.81 -5.17 6.39
C THR A 114 9.88 -5.50 7.42
N ARG A 115 11.10 -5.06 7.17
CA ARG A 115 12.22 -5.31 8.08
C ARG A 115 11.94 -4.73 9.47
N LYS A 116 11.48 -3.50 9.51
CA LYS A 116 11.20 -2.84 10.80
C LYS A 116 10.03 -3.49 11.54
N LEU A 117 8.98 -3.83 10.82
CA LEU A 117 7.83 -4.50 11.43
C LEU A 117 8.21 -5.87 11.98
N ARG A 118 9.08 -6.60 11.30
CA ARG A 118 9.57 -7.88 11.77
C ARG A 118 10.47 -7.72 12.99
N GLN A 119 11.34 -6.73 12.98
CA GLN A 119 12.20 -6.45 14.13
C GLN A 119 11.38 -6.10 15.36
N ALA A 120 10.26 -5.43 15.18
CA ALA A 120 9.37 -5.07 16.27
C ALA A 120 8.45 -6.22 16.71
N GLY A 121 8.49 -7.35 16.00
CA GLY A 121 7.61 -8.46 16.29
C GLY A 121 6.17 -8.24 15.91
N SER A 122 5.89 -7.23 15.08
CA SER A 122 4.53 -6.87 14.71
C SER A 122 3.97 -7.74 13.61
N VAL A 123 4.83 -8.38 12.82
CA VAL A 123 4.43 -9.30 11.76
C VAL A 123 5.28 -10.55 11.85
N PRO A 124 4.81 -11.67 11.28
CA PRO A 124 5.60 -12.91 11.32
C PRO A 124 6.95 -12.75 10.63
N PRO A 125 7.94 -13.56 11.04
CA PRO A 125 9.28 -13.51 10.43
C PRO A 125 9.31 -14.00 8.99
N ARG A 126 8.25 -14.64 8.55
CA ARG A 126 8.13 -15.17 7.18
C ARG A 126 6.80 -14.78 6.59
N GLY A 127 6.72 -14.88 5.28
CA GLY A 127 5.51 -14.58 4.55
C GLY A 127 5.50 -13.15 4.04
N LYS A 128 4.41 -12.80 3.40
CA LYS A 128 4.28 -11.49 2.77
C LYS A 128 3.61 -10.51 3.73
N VAL A 129 4.11 -9.30 3.76
CA VAL A 129 3.49 -8.20 4.49
C VAL A 129 2.66 -7.34 3.54
N TRP A 130 3.15 -7.18 2.31
CA TRP A 130 2.53 -6.33 1.28
C TRP A 130 2.11 -7.18 0.10
N SER A 131 1.05 -6.76 -0.59
CA SER A 131 0.66 -7.40 -1.83
C SER A 131 1.74 -7.15 -2.89
N GLU A 132 1.77 -8.00 -3.92
CA GLU A 132 2.79 -7.88 -4.96
C GLU A 132 2.66 -6.59 -5.75
N HIS A 133 1.44 -6.13 -5.92
CA HIS A 133 1.16 -5.01 -6.80
C HIS A 133 0.89 -3.76 -6.00
N GLY A 134 0.99 -2.66 -6.67
CA GLY A 134 0.66 -1.36 -6.16
C GLY A 134 0.43 -0.45 -7.35
N SER A 135 0.17 0.81 -7.07
CA SER A 135 -0.05 1.81 -8.09
C SER A 135 1.08 2.82 -8.07
N THR A 136 1.62 3.10 -9.23
CA THR A 136 2.61 4.16 -9.39
C THR A 136 2.08 5.10 -10.45
N ARG A 137 1.95 6.36 -10.09
CA ARG A 137 1.44 7.37 -11.01
C ARG A 137 2.43 8.51 -11.09
N TYR A 138 2.74 8.93 -12.31
CA TYR A 138 3.63 10.06 -12.53
C TYR A 138 2.85 11.36 -12.43
N LEU A 139 3.40 12.31 -11.70
CA LEU A 139 2.80 13.63 -11.51
C LEU A 139 3.70 14.65 -12.22
N TRP A 140 3.17 15.25 -13.27
CA TRP A 140 3.97 16.10 -14.15
C TRP A 140 3.83 17.59 -13.86
N THR A 141 2.72 18.00 -13.24
CA THR A 141 2.44 19.40 -12.97
C THR A 141 2.21 19.62 -11.49
N GLU A 142 2.38 20.87 -11.05
CA GLU A 142 2.11 21.22 -9.66
C GLU A 142 0.66 20.92 -9.29
N GLU A 143 -0.26 21.15 -10.22
CA GLU A 143 -1.66 20.86 -10.00
C GLU A 143 -1.87 19.38 -9.74
N GLN A 144 -1.21 18.52 -10.51
CA GLN A 144 -1.30 17.08 -10.33
C GLN A 144 -0.70 16.64 -8.99
N VAL A 145 0.32 17.33 -8.52
CA VAL A 145 0.91 17.04 -7.22
C VAL A 145 -0.02 17.48 -6.10
N CYS A 146 -0.65 18.64 -6.24
CA CYS A 146 -1.54 19.18 -5.22
C CYS A 146 -2.79 18.33 -5.03
N GLU A 147 -3.30 17.73 -6.10
CA GLU A 147 -4.52 16.92 -6.03
C GLU A 147 -4.41 15.76 -5.03
N PRO A 148 -3.41 14.87 -5.13
CA PRO A 148 -3.27 13.81 -4.14
C PRO A 148 -2.86 14.31 -2.76
N LEU A 149 -2.14 15.44 -2.67
CA LEU A 149 -1.82 16.02 -1.37
C LEU A 149 -3.09 16.42 -0.64
N ASN A 150 -4.00 17.06 -1.32
CA ASN A 150 -5.27 17.46 -0.73
C ASN A 150 -6.09 16.25 -0.30
N SER A 151 -6.10 15.22 -1.12
CA SER A 151 -6.81 13.98 -0.79
C SER A 151 -6.23 13.31 0.44
N VAL A 152 -4.92 13.27 0.53
CA VAL A 152 -4.24 12.66 1.67
C VAL A 152 -4.52 13.46 2.94
N GLU A 153 -4.47 14.76 2.86
CA GLU A 153 -4.76 15.60 4.01
C GLU A 153 -6.20 15.46 4.50
N VAL A 154 -7.13 15.35 3.58
CA VAL A 154 -8.53 15.16 3.92
C VAL A 154 -8.75 13.80 4.57
N LEU A 155 -8.10 12.78 4.06
CA LEU A 155 -8.24 11.43 4.58
C LEU A 155 -7.49 11.20 5.88
N SER A 156 -6.59 12.09 6.22
CA SER A 156 -5.81 12.00 7.44
C SER A 156 -6.09 13.18 8.32
N PRO A 157 -7.29 13.28 8.82
CA PRO A 157 -7.63 14.41 9.68
C PRO A 157 -6.83 14.26 10.92
N SER A 158 -5.90 14.98 11.07
CA SER A 158 -5.19 15.06 12.27
C SER A 158 -4.91 13.84 12.89
N LEU A 159 -4.10 13.40 12.87
CA LEU A 159 -3.67 12.54 13.80
C LEU A 159 -3.39 13.02 15.03
#